data_437d4ab1be0bb7baf7fcf6bf121fc2a9
#
_entry.id   437d4ab1be0bb7baf7fcf6bf121fc2a9
#
_cell.length_a   1.000
_cell.length_b   1.000
_cell.length_c   1.000
_cell.angle_alpha   90.00
_cell.angle_beta   90.00
_cell.angle_gamma   90.00
#
_symmetry.space_group_name_H-M   'P 1'
#
loop_
_entity.id
_entity.type
_entity.pdbx_description
1 polymer ?
#
loop_
_entity_poly.entity_id
_entity_poly.type
_entity_poly.pdbx_seq_one_letter_code
_entity_poly.pdbx_strand_id
1 'polypeptide(L)'
;MKKKRIFYSYVGKSTFIQKDLAIFNSVYEVIEFNFQSSTKSGTIFLFIKQFYKLLFYGIKSDLFVSHFSGYHSLLPGLFGIFFRKKILIISGGTDCHSFPSIGYGNFQKSILKWFTIWSYRFCDHISPKHNSLWECVYTYDKHDFPRQGIHAFMPYLNKKYTSIPNGFDSTLYSRCTEKKMKTFLTIAGNLHYPFQMQLKGIDLILDIAPSLPDYTFTIVGKPVVNNSFYIPPNVIFKDPIPTSDLILEYSRSEYYLQLSMAEGFPNSLCEAMLCECIPIGSNVFSIPEIIGDNGFVLQHRNKTELESLLKQVCTTSNREMGIHARVHVEVNYPLTRRKTELLQLCDELINH
;
A
#
# COMPACT_ATOMS: atom_id res chain seq x y z
N MET A 1 -23.85 -20.10 18.98
CA MET A 1 -23.94 -18.64 19.18
C MET A 1 -24.10 -17.97 17.81
N LYS A 2 -24.87 -16.87 17.75
CA LYS A 2 -25.01 -16.10 16.50
C LYS A 2 -23.67 -15.41 16.21
N LYS A 3 -23.17 -15.49 14.96
CA LYS A 3 -21.95 -14.79 14.56
C LYS A 3 -22.12 -13.27 14.77
N LYS A 4 -21.09 -12.62 15.32
CA LYS A 4 -21.01 -11.17 15.35
C LYS A 4 -20.96 -10.63 13.94
N ARG A 5 -21.43 -9.40 13.73
CA ARG A 5 -21.58 -8.79 12.40
C ARG A 5 -20.70 -7.57 12.26
N ILE A 6 -19.93 -7.51 11.16
CA ILE A 6 -19.12 -6.36 10.77
C ILE A 6 -19.74 -5.70 9.54
N PHE A 7 -19.92 -4.38 9.58
CA PHE A 7 -20.16 -3.58 8.38
C PHE A 7 -18.81 -3.09 7.83
N TYR A 8 -18.42 -3.58 6.66
CA TYR A 8 -17.10 -3.29 6.07
C TYR A 8 -17.24 -2.42 4.83
N SER A 9 -16.73 -1.17 4.90
CA SER A 9 -16.76 -0.18 3.82
C SER A 9 -15.37 0.02 3.23
N TYR A 10 -15.26 0.02 1.89
CA TYR A 10 -13.99 0.16 1.16
C TYR A 10 -14.21 0.73 -0.25
N VAL A 11 -13.11 1.12 -0.92
CA VAL A 11 -13.11 1.60 -2.32
C VAL A 11 -12.31 0.64 -3.19
N GLY A 12 -13.00 -0.02 -4.13
CA GLY A 12 -12.38 -1.01 -5.02
C GLY A 12 -11.97 -2.30 -4.31
N LYS A 13 -12.15 -3.43 -4.96
CA LYS A 13 -11.85 -4.75 -4.39
C LYS A 13 -10.43 -5.19 -4.76
N SER A 14 -9.42 -4.48 -4.23
CA SER A 14 -7.99 -4.82 -4.39
C SER A 14 -7.61 -6.10 -3.65
N THR A 15 -6.42 -6.65 -3.94
CA THR A 15 -5.94 -7.91 -3.34
C THR A 15 -5.88 -7.86 -1.81
N PHE A 16 -5.44 -6.75 -1.22
CA PHE A 16 -5.40 -6.61 0.25
C PHE A 16 -6.80 -6.50 0.86
N ILE A 17 -7.78 -5.88 0.17
CA ILE A 17 -9.19 -5.88 0.59
C ILE A 17 -9.75 -7.30 0.58
N GLN A 18 -9.45 -8.09 -0.45
CA GLN A 18 -9.89 -9.49 -0.54
C GLN A 18 -9.30 -10.34 0.57
N LYS A 19 -8.02 -10.15 0.93
CA LYS A 19 -7.36 -10.82 2.05
C LYS A 19 -8.05 -10.47 3.38
N ASP A 20 -8.32 -9.19 3.64
CA ASP A 20 -9.00 -8.75 4.86
C ASP A 20 -10.44 -9.27 4.92
N LEU A 21 -11.16 -9.29 3.79
CA LEU A 21 -12.49 -9.91 3.70
C LEU A 21 -12.45 -11.40 4.03
N ALA A 22 -11.47 -12.14 3.53
CA ALA A 22 -11.31 -13.56 3.85
C ALA A 22 -11.05 -13.76 5.36
N ILE A 23 -10.22 -12.90 5.97
CA ILE A 23 -9.97 -12.92 7.41
C ILE A 23 -11.27 -12.67 8.18
N PHE A 24 -11.99 -11.58 7.89
CA PHE A 24 -13.24 -11.25 8.60
C PHE A 24 -14.32 -12.33 8.42
N ASN A 25 -14.53 -12.82 7.19
CA ASN A 25 -15.52 -13.85 6.89
C ASN A 25 -15.24 -15.20 7.59
N SER A 26 -13.97 -15.44 8.02
CA SER A 26 -13.64 -16.66 8.75
C SER A 26 -14.29 -16.71 10.14
N VAL A 27 -14.63 -15.55 10.74
CA VAL A 27 -15.17 -15.44 12.11
C VAL A 27 -16.50 -14.70 12.15
N TYR A 28 -16.67 -13.62 11.38
CA TYR A 28 -17.81 -12.73 11.45
C TYR A 28 -18.78 -12.92 10.25
N GLU A 29 -19.99 -12.41 10.39
CA GLU A 29 -20.90 -12.12 9.27
C GLU A 29 -20.55 -10.75 8.73
N VAL A 30 -20.04 -10.65 7.47
CA VAL A 30 -19.57 -9.39 6.88
C VAL A 30 -20.61 -8.80 5.94
N ILE A 31 -21.03 -7.58 6.21
CA ILE A 31 -21.86 -6.76 5.31
C ILE A 31 -20.93 -5.83 4.54
N GLU A 32 -20.59 -6.22 3.31
CA GLU A 32 -19.68 -5.44 2.45
C GLU A 32 -20.36 -4.20 1.86
N PHE A 33 -19.64 -3.09 1.78
CA PHE A 33 -20.03 -1.94 0.98
C PHE A 33 -18.83 -1.42 0.15
N ASN A 34 -18.86 -1.66 -1.15
CA ASN A 34 -17.89 -1.09 -2.10
C ASN A 34 -18.36 0.28 -2.57
N PHE A 35 -17.60 1.33 -2.21
CA PHE A 35 -17.87 2.73 -2.55
C PHE A 35 -17.07 3.17 -3.78
N GLN A 36 -17.07 2.39 -4.84
CA GLN A 36 -16.32 2.69 -6.07
C GLN A 36 -17.20 3.45 -7.07
N SER A 37 -16.78 4.67 -7.43
CA SER A 37 -17.41 5.50 -8.47
C SER A 37 -16.36 6.17 -9.33
N SER A 38 -16.64 6.29 -10.62
CA SER A 38 -15.84 7.07 -11.58
C SER A 38 -16.39 8.47 -11.85
N THR A 39 -17.59 8.78 -11.35
CA THR A 39 -18.30 10.05 -11.62
C THR A 39 -18.77 10.72 -10.32
N LYS A 40 -18.92 12.06 -10.35
CA LYS A 40 -19.46 12.83 -9.22
C LYS A 40 -20.91 12.42 -8.88
N SER A 41 -21.76 12.25 -9.89
CA SER A 41 -23.15 11.80 -9.70
C SER A 41 -23.22 10.40 -9.11
N GLY A 42 -22.37 9.48 -9.58
CA GLY A 42 -22.23 8.15 -9.01
C GLY A 42 -21.79 8.18 -7.54
N THR A 43 -20.91 9.10 -7.16
CA THR A 43 -20.52 9.30 -5.76
C THR A 43 -21.70 9.69 -4.88
N ILE A 44 -22.55 10.64 -5.33
CA ILE A 44 -23.77 11.05 -4.61
C ILE A 44 -24.74 9.86 -4.46
N PHE A 45 -24.96 9.11 -5.55
CA PHE A 45 -25.80 7.91 -5.52
C PHE A 45 -25.27 6.86 -4.53
N LEU A 46 -23.95 6.67 -4.45
CA LEU A 46 -23.34 5.75 -3.49
C LEU A 46 -23.52 6.21 -2.04
N PHE A 47 -23.51 7.52 -1.75
CA PHE A 47 -23.84 8.03 -0.43
C PHE A 47 -25.26 7.65 -0.02
N ILE A 48 -26.23 7.85 -0.94
CA ILE A 48 -27.65 7.50 -0.70
C ILE A 48 -27.77 5.98 -0.46
N LYS A 49 -27.16 5.17 -1.32
CA LYS A 49 -27.16 3.71 -1.19
C LYS A 49 -26.50 3.25 0.11
N GLN A 50 -25.38 3.86 0.50
CA GLN A 50 -24.69 3.55 1.76
C GLN A 50 -25.55 3.90 2.96
N PHE A 51 -26.21 5.07 2.94
CA PHE A 51 -27.12 5.51 3.99
C PHE A 51 -28.24 4.50 4.24
N TYR A 52 -28.97 4.08 3.20
CA TYR A 52 -30.02 3.06 3.35
C TYR A 52 -29.45 1.71 3.81
N LYS A 53 -28.30 1.30 3.28
CA LYS A 53 -27.68 0.04 3.71
C LYS A 53 -27.27 0.09 5.19
N LEU A 54 -26.80 1.22 5.67
CA LEU A 54 -26.50 1.44 7.09
C LEU A 54 -27.78 1.44 7.97
N LEU A 55 -28.88 2.02 7.50
CA LEU A 55 -30.16 1.96 8.23
C LEU A 55 -30.65 0.52 8.41
N PHE A 56 -30.58 -0.33 7.37
CA PHE A 56 -31.11 -1.69 7.44
C PHE A 56 -30.17 -2.69 8.12
N TYR A 57 -28.86 -2.56 7.88
CA TYR A 57 -27.86 -3.52 8.33
C TYR A 57 -26.93 -2.96 9.41
N GLY A 58 -26.65 -1.66 9.40
CA GLY A 58 -25.75 -1.01 10.35
C GLY A 58 -26.24 -1.13 11.80
N ILE A 59 -27.54 -0.93 12.03
CA ILE A 59 -28.17 -1.11 13.38
C ILE A 59 -27.86 -2.50 13.96
N LYS A 60 -27.80 -3.51 13.11
CA LYS A 60 -27.58 -4.92 13.49
C LYS A 60 -26.10 -5.31 13.48
N SER A 61 -25.21 -4.38 13.12
CA SER A 61 -23.76 -4.61 13.13
C SER A 61 -23.19 -4.37 14.51
N ASP A 62 -22.18 -5.16 14.89
CA ASP A 62 -21.49 -5.03 16.16
C ASP A 62 -20.28 -4.11 16.04
N LEU A 63 -19.67 -3.99 14.85
CA LEU A 63 -18.52 -3.15 14.55
C LEU A 63 -18.62 -2.55 13.14
N PHE A 64 -18.23 -1.29 12.99
CA PHE A 64 -18.00 -0.66 11.69
C PHE A 64 -16.52 -0.65 11.37
N VAL A 65 -16.14 -1.19 10.20
CA VAL A 65 -14.76 -1.16 9.70
C VAL A 65 -14.72 -0.43 8.38
N SER A 66 -13.82 0.53 8.23
CA SER A 66 -13.55 1.20 6.96
C SER A 66 -12.11 0.99 6.54
N HIS A 67 -11.90 0.56 5.29
CA HIS A 67 -10.56 0.48 4.73
C HIS A 67 -10.24 1.76 3.98
N PHE A 68 -9.28 2.52 4.49
CA PHE A 68 -8.97 3.92 4.26
C PHE A 68 -10.01 4.90 4.84
N SER A 69 -9.54 6.12 5.08
CA SER A 69 -10.37 7.26 5.43
C SER A 69 -10.69 8.08 4.18
N GLY A 70 -11.95 8.53 4.05
CA GLY A 70 -12.41 9.32 2.90
C GLY A 70 -13.94 9.38 2.79
N TYR A 71 -14.46 9.47 1.59
CA TYR A 71 -15.91 9.58 1.34
C TYR A 71 -16.70 8.43 1.98
N HIS A 72 -16.24 7.20 1.82
CA HIS A 72 -16.93 5.97 2.21
C HIS A 72 -16.91 5.67 3.71
N SER A 73 -16.06 6.34 4.47
CA SER A 73 -15.88 6.12 5.91
C SER A 73 -16.65 7.13 6.79
N LEU A 74 -17.12 8.25 6.20
CA LEU A 74 -17.82 9.28 6.96
C LEU A 74 -19.18 8.79 7.50
N LEU A 75 -20.03 8.23 6.64
CA LEU A 75 -21.34 7.72 7.08
C LEU A 75 -21.23 6.57 8.09
N PRO A 76 -20.41 5.54 7.90
CA PRO A 76 -20.16 4.55 8.94
C PRO A 76 -19.72 5.17 10.26
N GLY A 77 -18.86 6.21 10.23
CA GLY A 77 -18.47 6.97 11.40
C GLY A 77 -19.64 7.64 12.14
N LEU A 78 -20.49 8.37 11.41
CA LEU A 78 -21.68 9.01 11.97
C LEU A 78 -22.68 8.00 12.54
N PHE A 79 -22.93 6.91 11.81
CA PHE A 79 -23.83 5.84 12.25
C PHE A 79 -23.30 5.10 13.48
N GLY A 80 -21.97 4.89 13.56
CA GLY A 80 -21.34 4.30 14.74
C GLY A 80 -21.58 5.12 16.00
N ILE A 81 -21.39 6.45 15.92
CA ILE A 81 -21.69 7.35 17.02
C ILE A 81 -23.18 7.28 17.39
N PHE A 82 -24.09 7.37 16.39
CA PHE A 82 -25.51 7.39 16.61
C PHE A 82 -26.04 6.10 17.24
N PHE A 83 -25.52 4.93 16.78
CA PHE A 83 -25.92 3.63 17.30
C PHE A 83 -25.03 3.11 18.46
N ARG A 84 -24.08 3.92 18.93
CA ARG A 84 -23.11 3.56 19.98
C ARG A 84 -22.35 2.28 19.62
N LYS A 85 -21.90 2.18 18.36
CA LYS A 85 -21.06 1.08 17.86
C LYS A 85 -19.65 1.57 17.62
N LYS A 86 -18.67 0.73 17.87
CA LYS A 86 -17.28 1.07 17.63
C LYS A 86 -16.97 1.15 16.14
N ILE A 87 -15.96 1.98 15.82
CA ILE A 87 -15.56 2.29 14.46
C ILE A 87 -14.05 2.12 14.36
N LEU A 88 -13.62 1.21 13.49
CA LEU A 88 -12.23 0.97 13.14
C LEU A 88 -11.93 1.52 11.74
N ILE A 89 -10.87 2.31 11.60
CA ILE A 89 -10.33 2.69 10.28
C ILE A 89 -8.99 2.00 10.08
N ILE A 90 -8.87 1.20 9.01
CA ILE A 90 -7.61 0.59 8.58
C ILE A 90 -6.98 1.55 7.56
N SER A 91 -5.90 2.25 7.95
CA SER A 91 -5.23 3.23 7.11
C SER A 91 -4.16 2.59 6.25
N GLY A 92 -4.04 3.02 4.99
CA GLY A 92 -3.19 2.32 4.03
C GLY A 92 -2.21 3.16 3.22
N GLY A 93 -2.20 4.48 3.38
CA GLY A 93 -1.23 5.36 2.73
C GLY A 93 -1.86 6.62 2.14
N THR A 94 -2.62 6.52 1.05
CA THR A 94 -3.21 7.70 0.38
C THR A 94 -4.01 8.59 1.34
N ASP A 95 -4.67 8.00 2.31
CA ASP A 95 -5.44 8.67 3.36
C ASP A 95 -4.60 9.29 4.48
N CYS A 96 -3.27 9.03 4.49
CA CYS A 96 -2.33 9.52 5.48
C CYS A 96 -1.38 10.59 4.94
N HIS A 97 -1.38 10.84 3.63
CA HIS A 97 -0.31 11.56 2.95
C HIS A 97 -0.76 12.89 2.33
N SER A 98 0.24 13.77 2.13
CA SER A 98 0.16 15.02 1.37
C SER A 98 1.45 15.27 0.62
N PHE A 99 1.43 15.11 -0.70
CA PHE A 99 2.55 15.36 -1.60
C PHE A 99 2.16 16.43 -2.64
N PRO A 100 2.38 17.74 -2.33
CA PRO A 100 2.07 18.83 -3.23
C PRO A 100 2.78 18.75 -4.56
N SER A 101 4.04 18.30 -4.58
CA SER A 101 4.87 18.22 -5.79
C SER A 101 4.24 17.39 -6.91
N ILE A 102 3.46 16.37 -6.55
CA ILE A 102 2.80 15.47 -7.50
C ILE A 102 1.27 15.44 -7.35
N GLY A 103 0.69 16.31 -6.49
CA GLY A 103 -0.76 16.34 -6.26
C GLY A 103 -1.35 15.07 -5.64
N TYR A 104 -0.57 14.32 -4.84
CA TYR A 104 -0.95 13.03 -4.28
C TYR A 104 -1.29 13.11 -2.80
N GLY A 105 -2.24 12.27 -2.37
CA GLY A 105 -2.70 12.14 -0.99
C GLY A 105 -4.02 12.86 -0.71
N ASN A 106 -4.78 12.33 0.26
CA ASN A 106 -6.10 12.87 0.61
C ASN A 106 -6.00 14.28 1.19
N PHE A 107 -4.93 14.59 1.90
CA PHE A 107 -4.73 15.91 2.50
C PHE A 107 -4.41 17.02 1.48
N GLN A 108 -4.15 16.68 0.19
CA GLN A 108 -4.00 17.64 -0.91
C GLN A 108 -5.33 18.12 -1.50
N LYS A 109 -6.40 17.33 -1.39
CA LYS A 109 -7.68 17.60 -2.07
C LYS A 109 -8.69 18.14 -1.08
N SER A 110 -9.04 19.44 -1.13
CA SER A 110 -9.84 20.14 -0.12
C SER A 110 -11.10 19.39 0.35
N ILE A 111 -11.92 18.92 -0.59
CA ILE A 111 -13.16 18.19 -0.26
C ILE A 111 -12.81 16.83 0.38
N LEU A 112 -11.93 16.06 -0.24
CA LEU A 112 -11.54 14.74 0.26
C LEU A 112 -10.82 14.83 1.61
N LYS A 113 -9.99 15.87 1.81
CA LYS A 113 -9.36 16.22 3.09
C LYS A 113 -10.41 16.40 4.18
N TRP A 114 -11.49 17.15 3.90
CA TRP A 114 -12.58 17.35 4.84
C TRP A 114 -13.20 16.00 5.27
N PHE A 115 -13.56 15.15 4.31
CA PHE A 115 -14.11 13.81 4.60
C PHE A 115 -13.12 12.94 5.39
N THR A 116 -11.84 12.99 5.04
CA THR A 116 -10.78 12.24 5.72
C THR A 116 -10.64 12.69 7.18
N ILE A 117 -10.57 14.01 7.43
CA ILE A 117 -10.47 14.58 8.78
C ILE A 117 -11.64 14.16 9.65
N TRP A 118 -12.87 14.31 9.15
CA TRP A 118 -14.05 13.98 9.94
C TRP A 118 -14.19 12.47 10.17
N SER A 119 -13.83 11.64 9.21
CA SER A 119 -13.82 10.19 9.39
C SER A 119 -12.86 9.77 10.52
N TYR A 120 -11.64 10.31 10.55
CA TYR A 120 -10.70 10.06 11.65
C TYR A 120 -11.19 10.61 13.00
N ARG A 121 -11.89 11.73 13.00
CA ARG A 121 -12.49 12.27 14.24
C ARG A 121 -13.60 11.39 14.80
N PHE A 122 -14.36 10.76 13.93
CA PHE A 122 -15.50 9.91 14.33
C PHE A 122 -15.11 8.47 14.65
N CYS A 123 -13.94 7.98 14.24
CA CYS A 123 -13.54 6.62 14.57
C CYS A 123 -13.15 6.49 16.07
N ASP A 124 -13.23 5.28 16.60
CA ASP A 124 -12.75 4.95 17.93
C ASP A 124 -11.29 4.49 17.90
N HIS A 125 -10.89 3.80 16.85
CA HIS A 125 -9.56 3.22 16.71
C HIS A 125 -9.06 3.32 15.27
N ILE A 126 -7.74 3.54 15.10
CA ILE A 126 -7.07 3.58 13.81
C ILE A 126 -6.07 2.42 13.75
N SER A 127 -6.10 1.64 12.65
CA SER A 127 -5.10 0.60 12.40
C SER A 127 -4.29 0.95 11.15
N PRO A 128 -3.20 1.72 11.27
CA PRO A 128 -2.31 1.95 10.16
C PRO A 128 -1.55 0.65 9.82
N LYS A 129 -1.28 0.44 8.54
CA LYS A 129 -0.50 -0.72 8.07
C LYS A 129 0.98 -0.65 8.47
N HIS A 130 1.45 0.53 8.89
CA HIS A 130 2.78 0.77 9.42
C HIS A 130 2.78 2.01 10.30
N ASN A 131 3.66 2.06 11.31
CA ASN A 131 3.75 3.19 12.24
C ASN A 131 4.07 4.53 11.53
N SER A 132 4.82 4.50 10.44
CA SER A 132 5.11 5.70 9.64
C SER A 132 3.87 6.36 9.02
N LEU A 133 2.75 5.64 8.91
CA LEU A 133 1.46 6.22 8.48
C LEU A 133 0.77 7.01 9.59
N TRP A 134 1.13 6.76 10.85
CA TRP A 134 0.73 7.62 11.95
C TRP A 134 1.53 8.92 11.92
N GLU A 135 2.87 8.81 11.93
CA GLU A 135 3.78 9.94 11.78
C GLU A 135 5.18 9.47 11.39
N CYS A 136 5.84 10.20 10.48
CA CYS A 136 7.24 10.02 10.16
C CYS A 136 7.90 11.30 9.66
N VAL A 137 9.23 11.35 9.77
CA VAL A 137 10.07 12.32 9.05
C VAL A 137 10.23 11.87 7.61
N TYR A 138 10.12 12.80 6.68
CA TYR A 138 10.25 12.56 5.25
C TYR A 138 11.40 13.41 4.68
N THR A 139 12.44 12.76 4.21
CA THR A 139 13.67 13.41 3.70
C THR A 139 14.03 12.98 2.28
N TYR A 140 13.27 12.05 1.71
CA TYR A 140 13.57 11.45 0.39
C TYR A 140 13.48 12.46 -0.75
N ASP A 141 12.48 13.34 -0.74
CA ASP A 141 12.34 14.45 -1.68
C ASP A 141 12.08 15.76 -0.91
N LYS A 142 12.92 16.77 -1.15
CA LYS A 142 12.88 18.07 -0.47
C LYS A 142 11.74 18.99 -0.90
N HIS A 143 11.03 18.64 -1.98
CA HIS A 143 9.93 19.44 -2.52
C HIS A 143 8.58 19.22 -1.81
N ASP A 144 8.54 18.26 -0.90
CA ASP A 144 7.34 17.91 -0.15
C ASP A 144 7.48 18.20 1.35
N PHE A 145 6.41 18.01 2.11
CA PHE A 145 6.41 18.26 3.55
C PHE A 145 7.42 17.35 4.27
N PRO A 146 8.25 17.90 5.18
CA PRO A 146 9.27 17.11 5.89
C PRO A 146 8.69 16.17 6.96
N ARG A 147 7.40 16.26 7.23
CA ARG A 147 6.64 15.35 8.11
C ARG A 147 5.41 14.86 7.37
N GLN A 148 5.18 13.56 7.44
CA GLN A 148 4.06 12.87 6.82
C GLN A 148 3.34 11.99 7.86
N GLY A 149 2.18 11.48 7.49
CA GLY A 149 1.34 10.65 8.34
C GLY A 149 0.15 11.40 8.93
N ILE A 150 -0.78 10.67 9.52
CA ILE A 150 -2.05 11.21 10.03
C ILE A 150 -1.80 12.33 11.05
N HIS A 151 -0.89 12.10 12.01
CA HIS A 151 -0.60 13.03 13.09
C HIS A 151 0.10 14.31 12.60
N ALA A 152 0.91 14.23 11.53
CA ALA A 152 1.53 15.41 10.92
C ALA A 152 0.49 16.41 10.38
N PHE A 153 -0.65 15.94 9.88
CA PHE A 153 -1.74 16.78 9.35
C PHE A 153 -2.92 16.96 10.30
N MET A 154 -2.95 16.19 11.39
CA MET A 154 -3.97 16.25 12.44
C MET A 154 -3.33 16.20 13.85
N PRO A 155 -2.50 17.18 14.25
CA PRO A 155 -1.70 17.09 15.48
C PRO A 155 -2.54 17.04 16.77
N TYR A 156 -3.81 17.45 16.70
CA TYR A 156 -4.73 17.39 17.85
C TYR A 156 -5.64 16.15 17.84
N LEU A 157 -5.37 15.19 16.95
CA LEU A 157 -6.14 13.94 16.90
C LEU A 157 -5.68 13.01 18.03
N ASN A 158 -6.51 12.93 19.07
CA ASN A 158 -6.27 12.01 20.19
C ASN A 158 -7.11 10.72 19.99
N LYS A 159 -6.55 9.75 19.28
CA LYS A 159 -7.16 8.44 19.02
C LYS A 159 -6.18 7.32 19.33
N LYS A 160 -6.71 6.21 19.86
CA LYS A 160 -5.94 4.97 19.98
C LYS A 160 -5.59 4.46 18.59
N TYR A 161 -4.39 3.92 18.43
CA TYR A 161 -4.01 3.24 17.20
C TYR A 161 -3.19 1.99 17.48
N THR A 162 -3.28 1.02 16.58
CA THR A 162 -2.49 -0.20 16.60
C THR A 162 -2.04 -0.50 15.18
N SER A 163 -0.74 -0.48 14.93
CA SER A 163 -0.18 -0.78 13.62
C SER A 163 -0.25 -2.27 13.33
N ILE A 164 -0.95 -2.65 12.27
CA ILE A 164 -1.07 -4.04 11.83
C ILE A 164 -0.66 -4.14 10.36
N PRO A 165 0.57 -4.65 10.07
CA PRO A 165 1.08 -4.74 8.71
C PRO A 165 0.29 -5.72 7.84
N ASN A 166 0.45 -5.60 6.51
CA ASN A 166 -0.07 -6.61 5.60
C ASN A 166 0.61 -7.96 5.85
N GLY A 167 -0.12 -9.04 5.56
CA GLY A 167 0.37 -10.40 5.70
C GLY A 167 0.49 -11.13 4.37
N PHE A 168 1.45 -12.05 4.29
CA PHE A 168 1.77 -12.78 3.07
C PHE A 168 1.77 -14.30 3.33
N ASP A 169 1.34 -15.03 2.29
CA ASP A 169 1.43 -16.48 2.25
C ASP A 169 2.72 -16.85 1.47
N SER A 170 3.71 -17.31 2.20
CA SER A 170 5.01 -17.70 1.63
C SER A 170 4.94 -18.95 0.75
N THR A 171 3.87 -19.74 0.86
CA THR A 171 3.67 -20.89 -0.02
C THR A 171 3.20 -20.48 -1.41
N LEU A 172 2.45 -19.37 -1.50
CA LEU A 172 2.00 -18.82 -2.79
C LEU A 172 3.16 -18.15 -3.54
N TYR A 173 4.01 -17.40 -2.83
CA TYR A 173 5.13 -16.68 -3.42
C TYR A 173 6.41 -17.45 -3.15
N SER A 174 6.87 -18.20 -4.15
CA SER A 174 8.10 -18.98 -4.09
C SER A 174 8.84 -18.91 -5.42
N ARG A 175 10.16 -18.85 -5.36
CA ARG A 175 10.99 -18.86 -6.57
C ARG A 175 10.79 -20.17 -7.33
N CYS A 176 10.43 -20.06 -8.60
CA CYS A 176 10.13 -21.19 -9.48
C CYS A 176 11.10 -21.33 -10.68
N THR A 177 12.08 -20.42 -10.83
CA THR A 177 13.09 -20.47 -11.91
C THR A 177 14.40 -19.80 -11.48
N GLU A 178 15.45 -19.94 -12.28
CA GLU A 178 16.74 -19.30 -12.03
C GLU A 178 16.66 -17.78 -12.28
N LYS A 179 17.41 -17.03 -11.45
CA LYS A 179 17.58 -15.59 -11.57
C LYS A 179 18.45 -15.25 -12.79
N LYS A 180 18.07 -14.21 -13.51
CA LYS A 180 18.88 -13.61 -14.56
C LYS A 180 19.69 -12.46 -13.97
N MET A 181 21.01 -12.50 -14.18
CA MET A 181 21.91 -11.46 -13.68
C MET A 181 21.57 -10.07 -14.23
N LYS A 182 21.78 -9.03 -13.44
CA LYS A 182 21.58 -7.62 -13.78
C LYS A 182 20.16 -7.31 -14.29
N THR A 183 19.15 -8.04 -13.79
CA THR A 183 17.75 -7.80 -14.12
C THR A 183 17.01 -7.17 -12.95
N PHE A 184 16.32 -6.08 -13.22
CA PHE A 184 15.59 -5.27 -12.26
C PHE A 184 14.11 -5.27 -12.60
N LEU A 185 13.26 -5.55 -11.62
CA LEU A 185 11.80 -5.57 -11.78
C LEU A 185 11.15 -4.49 -10.92
N THR A 186 10.13 -3.86 -11.44
CA THR A 186 9.23 -2.95 -10.71
C THR A 186 7.79 -3.26 -11.06
N ILE A 187 6.91 -3.30 -10.05
CA ILE A 187 5.47 -3.41 -10.26
C ILE A 187 4.83 -2.05 -10.01
N ALA A 188 4.41 -1.40 -11.08
CA ALA A 188 3.86 -0.05 -11.04
C ALA A 188 2.32 0.00 -11.08
N GLY A 189 1.68 -1.11 -11.46
CA GLY A 189 0.23 -1.17 -11.64
C GLY A 189 -0.26 -0.28 -12.79
N ASN A 190 -1.34 0.46 -12.56
CA ASN A 190 -1.86 1.37 -13.57
C ASN A 190 -1.13 2.71 -13.55
N LEU A 191 -0.52 3.09 -14.65
CA LEU A 191 0.19 4.35 -14.86
C LEU A 191 -0.66 5.31 -15.71
N HIS A 192 -1.94 5.49 -15.37
CA HIS A 192 -2.88 6.30 -16.15
C HIS A 192 -2.61 7.81 -16.09
N TYR A 193 -1.90 8.28 -15.06
CA TYR A 193 -1.62 9.69 -14.86
C TYR A 193 -0.11 9.94 -14.75
N PRO A 194 0.41 11.07 -15.29
CA PRO A 194 1.83 11.38 -15.23
C PRO A 194 2.45 11.35 -13.84
N PHE A 195 1.71 11.81 -12.82
CA PHE A 195 2.18 11.78 -11.43
C PHE A 195 2.47 10.36 -10.90
N GLN A 196 1.84 9.32 -11.48
CA GLN A 196 2.06 7.93 -11.06
C GLN A 196 3.46 7.43 -11.47
N MET A 197 4.02 7.96 -12.56
CA MET A 197 5.41 7.69 -12.95
C MET A 197 6.37 8.18 -11.86
N GLN A 198 6.18 9.40 -11.38
CA GLN A 198 6.98 9.99 -10.30
C GLN A 198 6.70 9.28 -8.97
N LEU A 199 5.42 9.06 -8.64
CA LEU A 199 5.02 8.39 -7.40
C LEU A 199 5.67 7.01 -7.25
N LYS A 200 5.84 6.27 -8.35
CA LYS A 200 6.45 4.94 -8.37
C LYS A 200 7.95 4.94 -8.70
N GLY A 201 8.55 6.11 -8.96
CA GLY A 201 9.95 6.26 -9.31
C GLY A 201 10.34 5.69 -10.68
N ILE A 202 9.34 5.55 -11.57
CA ILE A 202 9.59 5.04 -12.94
C ILE A 202 10.40 6.04 -13.75
N ASP A 203 10.18 7.32 -13.53
CA ASP A 203 10.96 8.41 -14.13
C ASP A 203 12.46 8.31 -13.80
N LEU A 204 12.82 7.96 -12.55
CA LEU A 204 14.21 7.73 -12.18
C LEU A 204 14.80 6.53 -12.93
N ILE A 205 14.04 5.46 -13.13
CA ILE A 205 14.49 4.28 -13.89
C ILE A 205 14.75 4.67 -15.34
N LEU A 206 13.82 5.41 -15.97
CA LEU A 206 13.99 5.87 -17.36
C LEU A 206 15.19 6.80 -17.53
N ASP A 207 15.46 7.63 -16.53
CA ASP A 207 16.57 8.59 -16.55
C ASP A 207 17.95 7.92 -16.45
N ILE A 208 18.07 6.81 -15.71
CA ILE A 208 19.35 6.12 -15.50
C ILE A 208 19.59 4.98 -16.48
N ALA A 209 18.56 4.38 -17.04
CA ALA A 209 18.68 3.21 -17.90
C ALA A 209 19.67 3.40 -19.09
N PRO A 210 19.74 4.57 -19.77
CA PRO A 210 20.71 4.77 -20.83
C PRO A 210 22.18 4.67 -20.39
N SER A 211 22.49 5.02 -19.13
CA SER A 211 23.85 4.93 -18.58
C SER A 211 24.23 3.52 -18.11
N LEU A 212 23.29 2.58 -18.13
CA LEU A 212 23.42 1.19 -17.67
C LEU A 212 22.99 0.19 -18.77
N PRO A 213 23.62 0.21 -19.95
CA PRO A 213 23.16 -0.55 -21.13
C PRO A 213 23.17 -2.08 -20.93
N ASP A 214 24.02 -2.60 -20.03
CA ASP A 214 24.11 -4.03 -19.71
C ASP A 214 23.04 -4.48 -18.71
N TYR A 215 22.20 -3.58 -18.18
CA TYR A 215 21.16 -3.85 -17.21
C TYR A 215 19.81 -3.89 -17.91
N THR A 216 18.94 -4.80 -17.48
CA THR A 216 17.58 -4.90 -18.00
C THR A 216 16.57 -4.47 -16.94
N PHE A 217 15.72 -3.50 -17.26
CA PHE A 217 14.68 -3.00 -16.38
C PHE A 217 13.32 -3.45 -16.90
N THR A 218 12.61 -4.28 -16.15
CA THR A 218 11.24 -4.70 -16.46
C THR A 218 10.25 -3.94 -15.57
N ILE A 219 9.29 -3.28 -16.17
CA ILE A 219 8.25 -2.51 -15.49
C ILE A 219 6.90 -3.14 -15.83
N VAL A 220 6.24 -3.76 -14.83
CA VAL A 220 4.88 -4.28 -14.99
C VAL A 220 3.89 -3.19 -14.65
N GLY A 221 3.31 -2.60 -15.69
CA GLY A 221 2.38 -1.48 -15.62
C GLY A 221 2.29 -0.79 -16.97
N LYS A 222 1.09 -0.46 -17.41
CA LYS A 222 0.88 0.17 -18.72
C LYS A 222 1.10 1.67 -18.61
N PRO A 223 2.09 2.23 -19.32
CA PRO A 223 2.27 3.68 -19.37
C PRO A 223 1.11 4.35 -20.13
N VAL A 224 0.88 5.63 -19.82
CA VAL A 224 -0.10 6.44 -20.55
C VAL A 224 0.35 6.62 -22.00
N VAL A 225 -0.46 6.18 -22.95
CA VAL A 225 -0.15 6.17 -24.40
C VAL A 225 0.10 7.56 -24.98
N ASN A 226 -0.33 8.64 -24.30
CA ASN A 226 -0.24 10.02 -24.80
C ASN A 226 1.00 10.79 -24.35
N ASN A 227 1.90 10.17 -23.60
CA ASN A 227 3.15 10.82 -23.20
C ASN A 227 4.27 10.34 -24.13
N SER A 228 4.76 11.22 -24.97
CA SER A 228 5.98 11.04 -25.79
C SER A 228 7.23 11.12 -24.92
N PHE A 229 7.41 10.18 -23.98
CA PHE A 229 8.69 10.03 -23.28
C PHE A 229 9.53 8.95 -23.99
N TYR A 230 10.83 9.18 -24.00
CA TYR A 230 11.77 8.23 -24.54
C TYR A 230 11.84 6.98 -23.65
N ILE A 231 11.67 5.82 -24.25
CA ILE A 231 11.86 4.54 -23.57
C ILE A 231 13.24 3.99 -24.00
N PRO A 232 14.19 3.90 -23.08
CA PRO A 232 15.50 3.29 -23.37
C PRO A 232 15.38 1.84 -23.84
N PRO A 233 16.27 1.34 -24.73
CA PRO A 233 16.16 -0.01 -25.31
C PRO A 233 16.28 -1.14 -24.29
N ASN A 234 16.88 -0.87 -23.15
CA ASN A 234 17.02 -1.81 -22.03
C ASN A 234 15.88 -1.71 -20.98
N VAL A 235 14.81 -0.94 -21.27
CA VAL A 235 13.60 -0.86 -20.44
C VAL A 235 12.44 -1.54 -21.17
N ILE A 236 11.82 -2.50 -20.49
CA ILE A 236 10.71 -3.31 -21.01
C ILE A 236 9.45 -3.02 -20.19
N PHE A 237 8.43 -2.43 -20.81
CA PHE A 237 7.10 -2.32 -20.21
C PHE A 237 6.26 -3.56 -20.52
N LYS A 238 5.58 -4.08 -19.50
CA LYS A 238 4.61 -5.15 -19.62
C LYS A 238 3.26 -4.68 -19.13
N ASP A 239 2.19 -5.06 -19.79
CA ASP A 239 0.82 -4.86 -19.29
C ASP A 239 0.65 -5.53 -17.91
N PRO A 240 -0.33 -5.11 -17.09
CA PRO A 240 -0.69 -5.83 -15.88
C PRO A 240 -0.97 -7.31 -16.16
N ILE A 241 -0.32 -8.19 -15.42
CA ILE A 241 -0.36 -9.65 -15.60
C ILE A 241 -0.95 -10.34 -14.37
N PRO A 242 -1.50 -11.57 -14.52
CA PRO A 242 -2.00 -12.36 -13.39
C PRO A 242 -0.92 -12.68 -12.36
N THR A 243 -1.33 -13.05 -11.15
CA THR A 243 -0.41 -13.38 -10.04
C THR A 243 0.56 -14.51 -10.40
N SER A 244 0.12 -15.53 -11.14
CA SER A 244 0.99 -16.62 -11.61
C SER A 244 2.17 -16.11 -12.44
N ASP A 245 1.89 -15.20 -13.35
CA ASP A 245 2.91 -14.62 -14.23
C ASP A 245 3.79 -13.60 -13.48
N LEU A 246 3.23 -12.90 -12.48
CA LEU A 246 4.01 -12.06 -11.57
C LEU A 246 5.03 -12.88 -10.78
N ILE A 247 4.67 -14.05 -10.27
CA ILE A 247 5.58 -14.96 -9.57
C ILE A 247 6.74 -15.38 -10.50
N LEU A 248 6.45 -15.62 -11.77
CA LEU A 248 7.49 -15.92 -12.76
C LEU A 248 8.42 -14.73 -13.02
N GLU A 249 7.88 -13.50 -13.11
CA GLU A 249 8.70 -12.28 -13.26
C GLU A 249 9.55 -12.02 -12.01
N TYR A 250 8.99 -12.15 -10.80
CA TYR A 250 9.75 -12.09 -9.55
C TYR A 250 10.87 -13.15 -9.53
N SER A 251 10.54 -14.40 -9.93
CA SER A 251 11.51 -15.50 -9.92
C SER A 251 12.69 -15.28 -10.87
N ARG A 252 12.45 -14.68 -12.05
CA ARG A 252 13.48 -14.40 -13.05
C ARG A 252 14.35 -13.20 -12.71
N SER A 253 13.80 -12.23 -11.98
CA SER A 253 14.50 -10.97 -11.70
C SER A 253 15.43 -11.12 -10.52
N GLU A 254 16.69 -10.68 -10.66
CA GLU A 254 17.65 -10.67 -9.57
C GLU A 254 17.31 -9.64 -8.52
N TYR A 255 16.92 -8.44 -8.96
CA TYR A 255 16.60 -7.30 -8.09
C TYR A 255 15.15 -6.86 -8.24
N TYR A 256 14.60 -6.33 -7.15
CA TYR A 256 13.31 -5.65 -7.15
C TYR A 256 13.48 -4.18 -6.75
N LEU A 257 13.01 -3.25 -7.60
CA LEU A 257 13.06 -1.82 -7.34
C LEU A 257 11.72 -1.32 -6.78
N GLN A 258 11.74 -0.77 -5.58
CA GLN A 258 10.61 -0.06 -4.95
C GLN A 258 10.99 1.41 -4.72
N LEU A 259 11.08 2.21 -5.78
CA LEU A 259 11.58 3.59 -5.77
C LEU A 259 10.47 4.63 -5.54
N SER A 260 9.42 4.25 -4.84
CA SER A 260 8.23 5.08 -4.64
C SER A 260 8.53 6.32 -3.80
N MET A 261 7.87 7.45 -4.11
CA MET A 261 7.86 8.66 -3.26
C MET A 261 6.98 8.47 -2.03
N ALA A 262 5.94 7.65 -2.14
CA ALA A 262 5.02 7.35 -1.04
C ALA A 262 4.47 5.94 -1.14
N GLU A 263 4.45 5.24 -0.01
CA GLU A 263 3.80 3.93 0.15
C GLU A 263 3.19 3.80 1.54
N GLY A 264 2.13 3.00 1.65
CA GLY A 264 1.62 2.62 2.96
C GLY A 264 2.36 1.38 3.48
N PHE A 265 2.20 0.29 2.73
CA PHE A 265 2.89 -0.98 2.91
C PHE A 265 2.93 -1.68 1.54
N PRO A 266 4.05 -1.64 0.81
CA PRO A 266 4.13 -2.13 -0.57
C PRO A 266 4.10 -3.66 -0.63
N ASN A 267 2.97 -4.23 -1.06
CA ASN A 267 2.82 -5.68 -1.18
C ASN A 267 3.83 -6.28 -2.15
N SER A 268 4.01 -5.64 -3.30
CA SER A 268 4.91 -6.13 -4.36
C SER A 268 6.37 -6.26 -3.91
N LEU A 269 6.82 -5.42 -2.96
CA LEU A 269 8.15 -5.55 -2.35
C LEU A 269 8.26 -6.87 -1.57
N CYS A 270 7.30 -7.15 -0.67
CA CYS A 270 7.30 -8.39 0.08
C CYS A 270 7.12 -9.64 -0.81
N GLU A 271 6.27 -9.55 -1.83
CA GLU A 271 6.05 -10.62 -2.81
C GLU A 271 7.33 -10.93 -3.60
N ALA A 272 8.08 -9.90 -4.01
CA ALA A 272 9.37 -10.03 -4.66
C ALA A 272 10.44 -10.66 -3.73
N MET A 273 10.50 -10.19 -2.47
CA MET A 273 11.41 -10.75 -1.47
C MET A 273 11.10 -12.24 -1.19
N LEU A 274 9.82 -12.62 -1.12
CA LEU A 274 9.41 -14.03 -1.00
C LEU A 274 9.85 -14.88 -2.19
N CYS A 275 9.97 -14.27 -3.38
CA CYS A 275 10.55 -14.91 -4.56
C CYS A 275 12.07 -14.74 -4.66
N GLU A 276 12.76 -14.43 -3.55
CA GLU A 276 14.21 -14.27 -3.45
C GLU A 276 14.78 -13.14 -4.35
N CYS A 277 14.01 -12.10 -4.66
CA CYS A 277 14.57 -10.88 -5.22
C CYS A 277 15.35 -10.11 -4.16
N ILE A 278 16.50 -9.57 -4.51
CA ILE A 278 17.23 -8.62 -3.65
C ILE A 278 16.52 -7.27 -3.74
N PRO A 279 15.95 -6.76 -2.64
CA PRO A 279 15.19 -5.53 -2.67
C PRO A 279 16.10 -4.30 -2.69
N ILE A 280 15.73 -3.32 -3.51
CA ILE A 280 16.32 -1.98 -3.53
C ILE A 280 15.15 -0.99 -3.42
N GLY A 281 15.08 -0.25 -2.34
CA GLY A 281 13.94 0.63 -2.07
C GLY A 281 14.32 2.06 -1.75
N SER A 282 13.36 2.96 -1.84
CA SER A 282 13.49 4.35 -1.39
C SER A 282 13.40 4.45 0.13
N ASN A 283 14.05 5.46 0.72
CA ASN A 283 13.99 5.75 2.15
C ASN A 283 12.66 6.44 2.52
N VAL A 284 11.53 5.73 2.32
CA VAL A 284 10.20 6.26 2.60
C VAL A 284 9.34 5.26 3.38
N PHE A 285 8.67 5.75 4.40
CA PHE A 285 7.64 5.04 5.17
C PHE A 285 8.10 3.65 5.66
N SER A 286 7.39 2.60 5.23
CA SER A 286 7.65 1.22 5.65
C SER A 286 8.78 0.53 4.87
N ILE A 287 9.24 1.10 3.75
CA ILE A 287 10.16 0.42 2.84
C ILE A 287 11.48 0.05 3.52
N PRO A 288 12.16 0.96 4.25
CA PRO A 288 13.42 0.60 4.92
C PRO A 288 13.27 -0.52 5.95
N GLU A 289 12.17 -0.51 6.72
CA GLU A 289 11.91 -1.54 7.73
C GLU A 289 11.58 -2.90 7.09
N ILE A 290 10.82 -2.90 5.98
CA ILE A 290 10.54 -4.13 5.22
C ILE A 290 11.82 -4.74 4.64
N ILE A 291 12.74 -3.92 4.14
CA ILE A 291 14.02 -4.39 3.61
C ILE A 291 14.93 -4.89 4.73
N GLY A 292 15.00 -4.16 5.86
CA GLY A 292 15.95 -4.43 6.93
C GLY A 292 17.39 -4.46 6.40
N ASP A 293 18.16 -5.44 6.87
CA ASP A 293 19.55 -5.66 6.45
C ASP A 293 19.66 -6.57 5.18
N ASN A 294 18.52 -6.86 4.52
CA ASN A 294 18.46 -7.84 3.44
C ASN A 294 18.43 -7.23 2.04
N GLY A 295 18.84 -5.98 1.90
CA GLY A 295 18.83 -5.25 0.63
C GLY A 295 19.43 -3.87 0.76
N PHE A 296 19.00 -2.95 -0.10
CA PHE A 296 19.60 -1.63 -0.21
C PHE A 296 18.54 -0.53 -0.18
N VAL A 297 18.89 0.62 0.41
CA VAL A 297 17.99 1.76 0.55
C VAL A 297 18.59 3.01 -0.09
N LEU A 298 17.91 3.54 -1.10
CA LEU A 298 18.21 4.83 -1.72
C LEU A 298 17.76 5.95 -0.78
N GLN A 299 18.71 6.76 -0.30
CA GLN A 299 18.44 7.75 0.75
C GLN A 299 17.67 8.97 0.24
N HIS A 300 17.97 9.42 -0.99
CA HIS A 300 17.35 10.60 -1.60
C HIS A 300 16.86 10.27 -3.01
N ARG A 301 15.83 11.00 -3.45
CA ARG A 301 15.33 10.93 -4.81
C ARG A 301 16.30 11.59 -5.77
N ASN A 302 17.42 10.91 -6.03
CA ASN A 302 18.53 11.42 -6.80
C ASN A 302 19.02 10.40 -7.84
N LYS A 303 19.07 10.81 -9.10
CA LYS A 303 19.49 9.99 -10.25
C LYS A 303 20.93 9.47 -10.10
N THR A 304 21.87 10.34 -9.71
CA THR A 304 23.29 9.98 -9.59
C THR A 304 23.52 9.00 -8.42
N GLU A 305 22.80 9.22 -7.31
CA GLU A 305 22.83 8.32 -6.16
C GLU A 305 22.26 6.94 -6.52
N LEU A 306 21.15 6.90 -7.26
CA LEU A 306 20.56 5.64 -7.72
C LEU A 306 21.50 4.90 -8.68
N GLU A 307 22.09 5.57 -9.67
CA GLU A 307 23.02 4.97 -10.61
C GLU A 307 24.24 4.37 -9.91
N SER A 308 24.82 5.11 -8.96
CA SER A 308 25.95 4.64 -8.15
C SER A 308 25.58 3.44 -7.29
N LEU A 309 24.39 3.47 -6.68
CA LEU A 309 23.86 2.38 -5.87
C LEU A 309 23.69 1.11 -6.70
N LEU A 310 23.09 1.17 -7.90
CA LEU A 310 22.89 -0.01 -8.74
C LEU A 310 24.22 -0.63 -9.21
N LYS A 311 25.22 0.20 -9.54
CA LYS A 311 26.56 -0.29 -9.88
C LYS A 311 27.21 -1.01 -8.70
N GLN A 312 27.14 -0.43 -7.51
CA GLN A 312 27.66 -1.04 -6.27
C GLN A 312 26.95 -2.37 -5.98
N VAL A 313 25.63 -2.39 -6.01
CA VAL A 313 24.81 -3.58 -5.71
C VAL A 313 25.17 -4.75 -6.61
N CYS A 314 25.33 -4.54 -7.91
CA CYS A 314 25.71 -5.58 -8.86
C CYS A 314 27.12 -6.16 -8.65
N THR A 315 27.97 -5.50 -7.86
CA THR A 315 29.32 -5.99 -7.52
C THR A 315 29.40 -6.62 -6.13
N THR A 316 28.50 -6.23 -5.22
CA THR A 316 28.56 -6.64 -3.80
C THR A 316 27.50 -7.64 -3.38
N SER A 317 26.37 -7.69 -4.11
CA SER A 317 25.28 -8.61 -3.78
C SER A 317 25.63 -10.07 -4.15
N ASN A 318 25.03 -10.98 -3.40
CA ASN A 318 25.14 -12.41 -3.65
C ASN A 318 23.77 -13.09 -3.52
N ARG A 319 23.68 -14.34 -3.93
CA ARG A 319 22.43 -15.12 -3.89
C ARG A 319 21.86 -15.28 -2.47
N GLU A 320 22.70 -15.33 -1.45
CA GLU A 320 22.28 -15.50 -0.06
C GLU A 320 21.44 -14.32 0.43
N MET A 321 21.73 -13.11 -0.06
CA MET A 321 20.93 -11.91 0.29
C MET A 321 19.45 -12.06 -0.12
N GLY A 322 19.17 -12.63 -1.29
CA GLY A 322 17.79 -12.92 -1.71
C GLY A 322 17.09 -13.97 -0.83
N ILE A 323 17.84 -15.00 -0.41
CA ILE A 323 17.32 -16.01 0.53
C ILE A 323 17.03 -15.38 1.90
N HIS A 324 17.91 -14.54 2.40
CA HIS A 324 17.70 -13.82 3.66
C HIS A 324 16.49 -12.85 3.56
N ALA A 325 16.33 -12.16 2.44
CA ALA A 325 15.18 -11.32 2.18
C ALA A 325 13.85 -12.11 2.25
N ARG A 326 13.82 -13.32 1.69
CA ARG A 326 12.68 -14.23 1.81
C ARG A 326 12.37 -14.57 3.26
N VAL A 327 13.38 -15.08 4.00
CA VAL A 327 13.23 -15.48 5.41
C VAL A 327 12.75 -14.30 6.26
N HIS A 328 13.26 -13.10 6.00
CA HIS A 328 12.83 -11.89 6.71
C HIS A 328 11.33 -11.63 6.58
N VAL A 329 10.78 -11.75 5.37
CA VAL A 329 9.33 -11.56 5.15
C VAL A 329 8.51 -12.70 5.76
N GLU A 330 8.97 -13.96 5.64
CA GLU A 330 8.30 -15.12 6.24
C GLU A 330 8.15 -15.02 7.75
N VAL A 331 9.17 -14.52 8.43
CA VAL A 331 9.19 -14.38 9.88
C VAL A 331 8.40 -13.16 10.35
N ASN A 332 8.58 -12.00 9.71
CA ASN A 332 8.05 -10.73 10.21
C ASN A 332 6.64 -10.41 9.71
N TYR A 333 6.25 -10.91 8.52
CA TYR A 333 4.98 -10.55 7.87
C TYR A 333 4.14 -11.75 7.41
N PRO A 334 4.03 -12.86 8.19
CA PRO A 334 3.18 -13.98 7.80
C PRO A 334 1.70 -13.60 7.84
N LEU A 335 0.90 -14.19 6.95
CA LEU A 335 -0.56 -13.95 6.88
C LEU A 335 -1.26 -14.32 8.19
N THR A 336 -0.76 -15.32 8.89
CA THR A 336 -1.28 -15.76 10.20
C THR A 336 -1.17 -14.66 11.26
N ARG A 337 -0.07 -13.91 11.31
CA ARG A 337 0.12 -12.76 12.20
C ARG A 337 -0.96 -11.69 11.95
N ARG A 338 -1.12 -11.25 10.69
CA ARG A 338 -2.16 -10.26 10.35
C ARG A 338 -3.55 -10.75 10.74
N LYS A 339 -3.86 -12.02 10.45
CA LYS A 339 -5.16 -12.62 10.81
C LYS A 339 -5.39 -12.54 12.31
N THR A 340 -4.44 -12.98 13.13
CA THR A 340 -4.55 -13.00 14.58
C THR A 340 -4.71 -11.58 15.14
N GLU A 341 -3.81 -10.66 14.77
CA GLU A 341 -3.82 -9.29 15.30
C GLU A 341 -5.09 -8.52 14.89
N LEU A 342 -5.54 -8.69 13.64
CA LEU A 342 -6.73 -7.99 13.14
C LEU A 342 -8.02 -8.51 13.79
N LEU A 343 -8.16 -9.83 13.98
CA LEU A 343 -9.30 -10.41 14.66
C LEU A 343 -9.32 -10.06 16.14
N GLN A 344 -8.17 -10.10 16.81
CA GLN A 344 -8.04 -9.69 18.21
C GLN A 344 -8.49 -8.24 18.40
N LEU A 345 -7.99 -7.30 17.56
CA LEU A 345 -8.40 -5.90 17.62
C LEU A 345 -9.92 -5.74 17.40
N CYS A 346 -10.51 -6.48 16.46
CA CYS A 346 -11.95 -6.44 16.25
C CYS A 346 -12.73 -6.96 17.46
N ASP A 347 -12.30 -8.07 18.06
CA ASP A 347 -12.95 -8.65 19.26
C ASP A 347 -12.84 -7.72 20.46
N GLU A 348 -11.72 -7.06 20.67
CA GLU A 348 -11.53 -6.03 21.71
C GLU A 348 -12.53 -4.87 21.52
N LEU A 349 -12.67 -4.38 20.28
CA LEU A 349 -13.59 -3.26 19.98
C LEU A 349 -15.07 -3.67 20.09
N ILE A 350 -15.42 -4.91 19.81
CA ILE A 350 -16.81 -5.41 19.92
C ILE A 350 -17.21 -5.61 21.37
N ASN A 351 -16.27 -5.97 22.26
CA ASN A 351 -16.56 -6.33 23.66
C ASN A 351 -16.42 -5.16 24.64
N HIS A 352 -15.90 -4.01 24.18
CA HIS A 352 -15.77 -2.74 24.93
C HIS A 352 -16.65 -1.63 24.37
#